data_74080e353bf405abada074289f0b032d
#
_entry.id   74080e353bf405abada074289f0b032d
#
_cell.length_a   1.000
_cell.length_b   1.000
_cell.length_c   1.000
_cell.angle_alpha   90.00
_cell.angle_beta   90.00
_cell.angle_gamma   90.00
#
_symmetry.space_group_name_H-M   'P 1'
#
loop_
_entity.id
_entity.type
_entity.pdbx_description
1 polymer ?
#
loop_
_entity_poly.entity_id
_entity_poly.type
_entity_poly.pdbx_seq_one_letter_code
_entity_poly.pdbx_strand_id
1 'polypeptide(L)'
;MSEFTSHKYSFQSLLVTILFMMIAYPLLPSSNFTRIIFQILVTGILIFSIYSLIQNKRQFAIGLFLAVPTLALGWIGLYTSAHFITITGLMFRILFFGYIVFVFLTSIFKTKKITSDLIYGSICIYFLMGIGWSFIYSLSEVIRPGSF
;
A
#
# COMPACT_ATOMS: atom_id res chain seq x y z
N MET A 1 2.61 22.64 18.49
CA MET A 1 1.79 21.63 19.17
C MET A 1 0.75 20.96 18.27
N SER A 2 0.28 21.63 17.21
CA SER A 2 -0.67 21.08 16.22
C SER A 2 -0.07 20.08 15.21
N GLU A 3 1.22 20.12 14.97
CA GLU A 3 1.89 19.21 14.02
C GLU A 3 2.10 17.78 14.56
N PHE A 4 2.22 17.63 15.87
CA PHE A 4 2.46 16.35 16.53
C PHE A 4 1.21 15.44 16.55
N THR A 5 0.02 16.02 16.55
CA THR A 5 -1.26 15.29 16.54
C THR A 5 -1.61 14.76 15.14
N SER A 6 -1.17 15.41 14.09
CA SER A 6 -1.42 15.00 12.70
C SER A 6 -0.79 13.64 12.33
N HIS A 7 0.41 13.36 12.86
CA HIS A 7 1.11 12.10 12.59
C HIS A 7 0.45 10.88 13.22
N LYS A 8 -0.06 11.02 14.42
CA LYS A 8 -0.72 9.94 15.17
C LYS A 8 -1.94 9.40 14.43
N TYR A 9 -2.74 10.30 13.86
CA TYR A 9 -3.93 9.90 13.10
C TYR A 9 -3.61 9.26 11.74
N SER A 10 -2.46 9.59 11.14
CA SER A 10 -2.05 9.02 9.86
C SER A 10 -1.76 7.52 9.95
N PHE A 11 -0.97 7.08 10.92
CA PHE A 11 -0.66 5.66 11.13
C PHE A 11 -1.87 4.86 11.59
N GLN A 12 -2.71 5.44 12.47
CA GLN A 12 -3.94 4.80 12.90
C GLN A 12 -4.92 4.60 11.76
N SER A 13 -5.13 5.63 10.93
CA SER A 13 -6.01 5.54 9.76
C SER A 13 -5.51 4.53 8.73
N LEU A 14 -4.20 4.49 8.50
CA LEU A 14 -3.57 3.52 7.63
C LEU A 14 -3.77 2.09 8.16
N LEU A 15 -3.55 1.88 9.46
CA LEU A 15 -3.77 0.58 10.10
C LEU A 15 -5.22 0.12 9.98
N VAL A 16 -6.19 1.01 10.26
CA VAL A 16 -7.61 0.71 10.15
C VAL A 16 -7.98 0.33 8.72
N THR A 17 -7.46 1.06 7.72
CA THR A 17 -7.71 0.78 6.31
C THR A 17 -7.13 -0.59 5.90
N ILE A 18 -5.93 -0.92 6.36
CA ILE A 18 -5.30 -2.23 6.10
C ILE A 18 -6.10 -3.36 6.74
N LEU A 19 -6.48 -3.21 8.01
CA LEU A 19 -7.29 -4.20 8.73
C LEU A 19 -8.65 -4.41 8.05
N PHE A 20 -9.29 -3.31 7.67
CA PHE A 20 -10.57 -3.38 6.96
C PHE A 20 -10.42 -4.11 5.62
N MET A 21 -9.36 -3.83 4.86
CA MET A 21 -9.05 -4.55 3.63
C MET A 21 -8.86 -6.06 3.88
N MET A 22 -8.12 -6.41 4.93
CA MET A 22 -7.80 -7.79 5.25
C MET A 22 -9.04 -8.61 5.64
N ILE A 23 -10.00 -7.98 6.34
CA ILE A 23 -11.26 -8.60 6.75
C ILE A 23 -12.27 -8.62 5.59
N ALA A 24 -12.36 -7.55 4.82
CA ALA A 24 -13.33 -7.43 3.73
C ALA A 24 -13.02 -8.37 2.56
N TYR A 25 -11.74 -8.54 2.23
CA TYR A 25 -11.34 -9.33 1.06
C TYR A 25 -11.85 -10.79 1.06
N PRO A 26 -11.72 -11.59 2.14
CA PRO A 26 -12.20 -12.97 2.15
C PRO A 26 -13.73 -13.08 2.30
N LEU A 27 -14.41 -12.03 2.76
CA LEU A 27 -15.87 -12.04 2.96
C LEU A 27 -16.66 -11.69 1.70
N LEU A 28 -16.00 -11.09 0.71
CA LEU A 28 -16.65 -10.65 -0.52
C LEU A 28 -16.58 -11.75 -1.59
N PRO A 29 -17.71 -12.05 -2.28
CA PRO A 29 -17.69 -13.00 -3.39
C PRO A 29 -16.81 -12.48 -4.53
N SER A 30 -16.21 -13.38 -5.31
CA SER A 30 -15.37 -13.06 -6.47
C SER A 30 -16.20 -12.44 -7.60
N SER A 31 -16.56 -11.17 -7.46
CA SER A 31 -17.33 -10.39 -8.41
C SER A 31 -16.57 -9.14 -8.85
N ASN A 32 -17.03 -8.49 -9.91
CA ASN A 32 -16.48 -7.20 -10.35
C ASN A 32 -16.58 -6.14 -9.24
N PHE A 33 -17.59 -6.23 -8.39
CA PHE A 33 -17.77 -5.36 -7.23
C PHE A 33 -16.61 -5.51 -6.22
N THR A 34 -16.17 -6.73 -5.95
CA THR A 34 -15.02 -7.01 -5.07
C THR A 34 -13.74 -6.39 -5.62
N ARG A 35 -13.52 -6.45 -6.93
CA ARG A 35 -12.35 -5.82 -7.59
C ARG A 35 -12.34 -4.30 -7.42
N ILE A 36 -13.49 -3.66 -7.52
CA ILE A 36 -13.64 -2.21 -7.32
C ILE A 36 -13.37 -1.84 -5.86
N ILE A 37 -13.96 -2.56 -4.90
CA ILE A 37 -13.72 -2.33 -3.47
C ILE A 37 -12.23 -2.49 -3.14
N PHE A 38 -11.60 -3.55 -3.63
CA PHE A 38 -10.17 -3.78 -3.46
C PHE A 38 -9.34 -2.61 -3.99
N GLN A 39 -9.67 -2.10 -5.17
CA GLN A 39 -8.98 -0.97 -5.78
C GLN A 39 -9.17 0.32 -4.98
N ILE A 40 -10.36 0.56 -4.43
CA ILE A 40 -10.63 1.70 -3.56
C ILE A 40 -9.79 1.61 -2.28
N LEU A 41 -9.72 0.43 -1.65
CA LEU A 41 -8.94 0.21 -0.44
C LEU A 41 -7.43 0.38 -0.69
N VAL A 42 -6.92 -0.16 -1.79
CA VAL A 42 -5.52 0.06 -2.20
C VAL A 42 -5.26 1.55 -2.42
N THR A 43 -6.18 2.26 -3.06
CA THR A 43 -6.09 3.72 -3.24
C THR A 43 -6.04 4.45 -1.89
N GLY A 44 -6.84 4.03 -0.93
CA GLY A 44 -6.81 4.57 0.44
C GLY A 44 -5.45 4.35 1.12
N ILE A 45 -4.91 3.14 1.04
CA ILE A 45 -3.59 2.83 1.58
C ILE A 45 -2.50 3.69 0.92
N LEU A 46 -2.55 3.87 -0.40
CA LEU A 46 -1.62 4.73 -1.14
C LEU A 46 -1.67 6.17 -0.65
N ILE A 47 -2.88 6.73 -0.51
CA ILE A 47 -3.09 8.12 -0.06
C ILE A 47 -2.56 8.31 1.37
N PHE A 48 -2.92 7.43 2.31
CA PHE A 48 -2.45 7.52 3.68
C PHE A 48 -0.94 7.32 3.82
N SER A 49 -0.36 6.41 3.01
CA SER A 49 1.08 6.20 2.97
C SER A 49 1.82 7.44 2.48
N ILE A 50 1.33 8.09 1.42
CA ILE A 50 1.92 9.34 0.91
C ILE A 50 1.77 10.47 1.92
N TYR A 51 0.60 10.57 2.57
CA TYR A 51 0.36 11.57 3.60
C TYR A 51 1.37 11.45 4.75
N SER A 52 1.75 10.23 5.11
CA SER A 52 2.79 9.98 6.11
C SER A 52 4.19 10.46 5.69
N LEU A 53 4.45 10.65 4.40
CA LEU A 53 5.74 11.10 3.85
C LEU A 53 5.89 12.62 3.71
N ILE A 54 4.85 13.40 4.00
CA ILE A 54 4.82 14.87 3.76
C ILE A 54 5.97 15.60 4.44
N GLN A 55 6.50 15.11 5.53
CA GLN A 55 7.57 15.78 6.28
C GLN A 55 8.90 15.85 5.52
N ASN A 56 9.17 14.89 4.64
CA ASN A 56 10.37 14.85 3.81
C ASN A 56 10.02 15.07 2.34
N LYS A 57 10.24 16.30 1.83
CA LYS A 57 9.93 16.66 0.43
C LYS A 57 10.48 15.67 -0.60
N ARG A 58 11.69 15.14 -0.38
CA ARG A 58 12.31 14.16 -1.27
C ARG A 58 11.59 12.81 -1.25
N GLN A 59 11.27 12.30 -0.06
CA GLN A 59 10.55 11.04 0.10
C GLN A 59 9.12 11.15 -0.41
N PHE A 60 8.48 12.28 -0.18
CA PHE A 60 7.17 12.58 -0.71
C PHE A 60 7.15 12.60 -2.25
N ALA A 61 8.13 13.26 -2.87
CA ALA A 61 8.23 13.33 -4.34
C ALA A 61 8.42 11.95 -4.97
N ILE A 62 9.29 11.10 -4.41
CA ILE A 62 9.50 9.72 -4.88
C ILE A 62 8.24 8.87 -4.67
N GLY A 63 7.61 8.98 -3.49
CA GLY A 63 6.37 8.29 -3.18
C GLY A 63 5.25 8.67 -4.15
N LEU A 64 5.09 9.95 -4.44
CA LEU A 64 4.10 10.46 -5.39
C LEU A 64 4.38 9.97 -6.82
N PHE A 65 5.65 10.00 -7.24
CA PHE A 65 6.07 9.51 -8.56
C PHE A 65 5.74 8.02 -8.77
N LEU A 66 5.86 7.21 -7.73
CA LEU A 66 5.48 5.79 -7.77
C LEU A 66 3.97 5.57 -7.62
N ALA A 67 3.29 6.40 -6.83
CA ALA A 67 1.86 6.25 -6.58
C ALA A 67 0.99 6.60 -7.79
N VAL A 68 1.34 7.64 -8.54
CA VAL A 68 0.56 8.09 -9.70
C VAL A 68 0.42 6.99 -10.75
N PRO A 69 1.50 6.35 -11.25
CA PRO A 69 1.35 5.24 -12.18
C PRO A 69 0.67 4.01 -11.56
N THR A 70 0.90 3.76 -10.27
CA THR A 70 0.23 2.66 -9.55
C THR A 70 -1.28 2.84 -9.54
N LEU A 71 -1.76 4.06 -9.26
CA LEU A 71 -3.18 4.39 -9.29
C LEU A 71 -3.74 4.32 -10.71
N ALA A 72 -3.08 4.98 -11.67
CA ALA A 72 -3.54 5.02 -13.06
C ALA A 72 -3.67 3.61 -13.65
N LEU A 73 -2.63 2.78 -13.54
CA LEU A 73 -2.64 1.42 -14.04
C LEU A 73 -3.62 0.51 -13.29
N GLY A 74 -3.81 0.76 -11.99
CA GLY A 74 -4.80 0.03 -11.18
C GLY A 74 -6.23 0.27 -11.65
N TRP A 75 -6.60 1.52 -11.91
CA TRP A 75 -7.92 1.87 -12.40
C TRP A 75 -8.12 1.47 -13.88
N ILE A 76 -7.14 1.69 -14.73
CA ILE A 76 -7.20 1.25 -16.14
C ILE A 76 -7.36 -0.28 -16.21
N GLY A 77 -6.67 -1.03 -15.36
CA GLY A 77 -6.74 -2.49 -15.29
C GLY A 77 -8.12 -3.03 -14.88
N LEU A 78 -9.02 -2.21 -14.30
CA LEU A 78 -10.41 -2.61 -14.06
C LEU A 78 -11.23 -2.67 -15.36
N TYR A 79 -10.91 -1.82 -16.31
CA TYR A 79 -11.65 -1.70 -17.58
C TYR A 79 -11.00 -2.48 -18.73
N THR A 80 -9.71 -2.77 -18.61
CA THR A 80 -8.93 -3.40 -19.68
C THR A 80 -8.28 -4.70 -19.19
N SER A 81 -8.57 -5.80 -19.85
CA SER A 81 -7.99 -7.11 -19.55
C SER A 81 -6.62 -7.34 -20.23
N ALA A 82 -5.94 -6.27 -20.66
CA ALA A 82 -4.66 -6.39 -21.32
C ALA A 82 -3.59 -6.92 -20.36
N HIS A 83 -3.02 -8.07 -20.68
CA HIS A 83 -2.00 -8.75 -19.89
C HIS A 83 -0.81 -7.85 -19.54
N PHE A 84 -0.36 -7.04 -20.50
CA PHE A 84 0.73 -6.09 -20.29
C PHE A 84 0.41 -5.01 -19.23
N ILE A 85 -0.81 -4.47 -19.23
CA ILE A 85 -1.25 -3.47 -18.25
C ILE A 85 -1.29 -4.08 -16.84
N THR A 86 -1.75 -5.32 -16.73
CA THR A 86 -1.80 -6.05 -15.46
C THR A 86 -0.41 -6.27 -14.88
N ILE A 87 0.54 -6.75 -15.69
CA ILE A 87 1.93 -6.98 -15.26
C ILE A 87 2.58 -5.67 -14.83
N THR A 88 2.50 -4.63 -15.66
CA THR A 88 3.08 -3.32 -15.38
C THR A 88 2.48 -2.72 -14.11
N GLY A 89 1.16 -2.80 -13.95
CA GLY A 89 0.47 -2.32 -12.74
C GLY A 89 0.91 -3.05 -11.47
N LEU A 90 1.08 -4.38 -11.52
CA LEU A 90 1.59 -5.17 -10.40
C LEU A 90 3.04 -4.82 -10.07
N MET A 91 3.89 -4.61 -11.07
CA MET A 91 5.28 -4.19 -10.83
C MET A 91 5.36 -2.84 -10.11
N PHE A 92 4.57 -1.85 -10.55
CA PHE A 92 4.53 -0.56 -9.85
C PHE A 92 3.97 -0.67 -8.43
N ARG A 93 3.00 -1.53 -8.18
CA ARG A 93 2.49 -1.81 -6.82
C ARG A 93 3.58 -2.39 -5.93
N ILE A 94 4.31 -3.39 -6.40
CA ILE A 94 5.42 -4.01 -5.65
C ILE A 94 6.49 -2.97 -5.32
N LEU A 95 6.89 -2.16 -6.30
CA LEU A 95 7.88 -1.09 -6.10
C LEU A 95 7.40 -0.06 -5.09
N PHE A 96 6.15 0.37 -5.17
CA PHE A 96 5.58 1.34 -4.24
C PHE A 96 5.54 0.78 -2.82
N PHE A 97 4.98 -0.41 -2.62
CA PHE A 97 4.89 -1.02 -1.29
C PHE A 97 6.27 -1.30 -0.70
N GLY A 98 7.22 -1.79 -1.50
CA GLY A 98 8.61 -1.97 -1.09
C GLY A 98 9.26 -0.66 -0.66
N TYR A 99 9.04 0.41 -1.41
CA TYR A 99 9.54 1.74 -1.07
C TYR A 99 8.96 2.26 0.27
N ILE A 100 7.64 2.16 0.46
CA ILE A 100 6.97 2.60 1.70
C ILE A 100 7.47 1.80 2.90
N VAL A 101 7.58 0.48 2.78
CA VAL A 101 8.13 -0.38 3.84
C VAL A 101 9.56 0.04 4.18
N PHE A 102 10.40 0.28 3.19
CA PHE A 102 11.77 0.73 3.39
C PHE A 102 11.85 2.07 4.12
N VAL A 103 11.04 3.04 3.72
CA VAL A 103 11.01 4.37 4.37
C VAL A 103 10.51 4.27 5.80
N PHE A 104 9.46 3.49 6.06
CA PHE A 104 8.92 3.31 7.41
C PHE A 104 9.91 2.57 8.32
N LEU A 105 10.57 1.51 7.83
CA LEU A 105 11.63 0.83 8.58
C LEU A 105 12.76 1.78 8.95
N THR A 106 13.24 2.56 7.99
CA THR A 106 14.31 3.54 8.24
C THR A 106 13.89 4.59 9.27
N SER A 107 12.63 5.02 9.23
CA SER A 107 12.08 5.97 10.19
C SER A 107 12.01 5.39 11.61
N ILE A 108 11.58 4.14 11.73
CA ILE A 108 11.49 3.42 13.01
C ILE A 108 12.89 3.24 13.62
N PHE A 109 13.88 2.78 12.83
CA PHE A 109 15.24 2.60 13.33
C PHE A 109 15.94 3.89 13.76
N LYS A 110 15.54 5.04 13.21
CA LYS A 110 16.04 6.36 13.62
C LYS A 110 15.41 6.88 14.91
N THR A 111 14.27 6.35 15.31
CA THR A 111 13.53 6.82 16.48
C THR A 111 14.07 6.14 17.74
N LYS A 112 14.67 6.93 18.63
CA LYS A 112 15.27 6.43 19.89
C LYS A 112 14.28 6.23 21.04
N LYS A 113 13.07 6.76 20.93
CA LYS A 113 12.06 6.67 21.98
C LYS A 113 10.89 5.80 21.52
N ILE A 114 10.49 4.87 22.37
CA ILE A 114 9.30 4.03 22.13
C ILE A 114 8.07 4.91 22.39
N THR A 115 7.35 5.22 21.34
CA THR A 115 6.09 5.96 21.37
C THR A 115 4.97 5.06 20.84
N SER A 116 3.72 5.40 21.15
CA SER A 116 2.55 4.69 20.60
C SER A 116 2.58 4.66 19.05
N ASP A 117 3.06 5.74 18.45
CA ASP A 117 3.19 5.84 16.97
C ASP A 117 4.19 4.84 16.40
N LEU A 118 5.26 4.54 17.15
CA LEU A 118 6.23 3.51 16.76
C LEU A 118 5.59 2.12 16.73
N ILE A 119 4.74 1.83 17.69
CA ILE A 119 4.01 0.56 17.77
C ILE A 119 3.04 0.43 16.59
N TYR A 120 2.22 1.46 16.34
CA TYR A 120 1.30 1.46 15.20
C TYR A 120 2.05 1.37 13.86
N GLY A 121 3.15 2.09 13.73
CA GLY A 121 4.01 2.04 12.54
C GLY A 121 4.59 0.65 12.30
N SER A 122 5.05 -0.04 13.34
CA SER A 122 5.59 -1.40 13.24
C SER A 122 4.53 -2.42 12.78
N ILE A 123 3.32 -2.32 13.31
CA ILE A 123 2.19 -3.15 12.90
C ILE A 123 1.83 -2.87 11.43
N CYS A 124 1.78 -1.60 11.03
CA CYS A 124 1.53 -1.22 9.64
C CYS A 124 2.58 -1.82 8.69
N ILE A 125 3.86 -1.76 9.03
CA ILE A 125 4.94 -2.34 8.23
C ILE A 125 4.74 -3.84 8.06
N TYR A 126 4.41 -4.55 9.12
CA TYR A 126 4.17 -5.99 9.06
C TYR A 126 3.06 -6.33 8.06
N PHE A 127 1.93 -5.63 8.12
CA PHE A 127 0.83 -5.83 7.18
C PHE A 127 1.17 -5.40 5.76
N LEU A 128 1.86 -4.28 5.59
CA LEU A 128 2.31 -3.80 4.27
C LEU A 128 3.26 -4.80 3.61
N MET A 129 4.14 -5.43 4.38
CA MET A 129 4.99 -6.51 3.87
C MET A 129 4.14 -7.70 3.40
N GLY A 130 3.13 -8.11 4.17
CA GLY A 130 2.20 -9.18 3.78
C GLY A 130 1.45 -8.87 2.48
N ILE A 131 0.95 -7.65 2.34
CA ILE A 131 0.30 -7.17 1.11
C ILE A 131 1.29 -7.13 -0.07
N GLY A 132 2.50 -6.64 0.17
CA GLY A 132 3.57 -6.62 -0.84
C GLY A 132 3.89 -8.03 -1.35
N TRP A 133 4.01 -9.01 -0.47
CA TRP A 133 4.18 -10.42 -0.84
C TRP A 133 3.00 -10.95 -1.65
N SER A 134 1.77 -10.60 -1.29
CA SER A 134 0.57 -10.96 -2.06
C SER A 134 0.65 -10.48 -3.50
N PHE A 135 1.15 -9.26 -3.75
CA PHE A 135 1.36 -8.76 -5.11
C PHE A 135 2.46 -9.51 -5.86
N ILE A 136 3.53 -9.93 -5.18
CA ILE A 136 4.60 -10.75 -5.77
C ILE A 136 4.03 -12.11 -6.21
N TYR A 137 3.23 -12.75 -5.38
CA TYR A 137 2.55 -14.00 -5.74
C TYR A 137 1.59 -13.81 -6.91
N SER A 138 0.80 -12.73 -6.91
CA SER A 138 -0.09 -12.40 -8.01
C SER A 138 0.66 -12.16 -9.32
N LEU A 139 1.82 -11.50 -9.27
CA LEU A 139 2.67 -11.31 -10.44
C LEU A 139 3.22 -12.63 -10.97
N SER A 140 3.67 -13.51 -10.08
CA SER A 140 4.18 -14.83 -10.45
C SER A 140 3.10 -15.67 -11.12
N GLU A 141 1.86 -15.63 -10.63
CA GLU A 141 0.73 -16.33 -11.23
C GLU A 141 0.34 -15.78 -12.60
N VAL A 142 0.44 -14.47 -12.80
CA VAL A 142 0.16 -13.83 -14.11
C VAL A 142 1.24 -14.18 -15.14
N ILE A 143 2.51 -14.27 -14.73
CA ILE A 143 3.63 -14.61 -15.62
C ILE A 143 3.64 -16.12 -15.94
N ARG A 144 3.35 -16.96 -14.95
CA ARG A 144 3.30 -18.41 -15.07
C ARG A 144 2.01 -18.93 -14.41
N PRO A 145 0.91 -19.03 -15.16
CA PRO A 145 -0.34 -19.60 -14.64
C PRO A 145 -0.12 -21.02 -14.11
N GLY A 146 -0.59 -21.29 -12.89
CA GLY A 146 -0.42 -22.59 -12.23
C GLY A 146 0.89 -22.72 -11.43
N SER A 147 1.56 -21.59 -11.08
CA SER A 147 2.76 -21.59 -10.21
C SER A 147 2.45 -21.95 -8.76
N PHE A 148 1.19 -21.82 -8.37
CA PHE A 148 0.70 -22.06 -7.02
C PHE A 148 -0.54 -22.94 -7.00
#